data_889deebfe76ee7bdb7bc7c237cbd829c
#
_entry.id   889deebfe76ee7bdb7bc7c237cbd829c
#
_cell.length_a   1.000
_cell.length_b   1.000
_cell.length_c   1.000
_cell.angle_alpha   90.00
_cell.angle_beta   90.00
_cell.angle_gamma   90.00
#
_symmetry.space_group_name_H-M   'P 1'
#
loop_
_entity.id
_entity.type
_entity.pdbx_description
1 polymer ?
#
loop_
_entity_poly.entity_id
_entity_poly.type
_entity_poly.pdbx_seq_one_letter_code
_entity_poly.pdbx_strand_id
1 'polypeptide(L)'
;MDSKIDTAWNLFLEGKISEAKKLVEQDFSIDTCTDFSLLNLMGYLLLAEKEYVSCTYIFEKYILLAQQNEDKENEHIGLHQLAMIYRDQGDFHKALKLIEDEEKIVEEHFPNDNLKKAVNNYEQGYVRFKLNNLDEALTFMNLSLEQSLETDDVISQACSHRGLGEIYSALEDTELSNTHFKQAIELFESAGEFEGIKEIEELINE
;
A
#
# COMPACT_ATOMS: atom_id res chain seq x y z
N MET A 1 -4.72 -28.32 -9.50
CA MET A 1 -3.25 -28.12 -9.46
C MET A 1 -3.05 -26.63 -9.41
N ASP A 2 -2.49 -26.14 -8.35
CA ASP A 2 -2.18 -24.72 -8.26
C ASP A 2 -1.23 -24.37 -9.39
N SER A 3 -1.41 -23.20 -9.97
CA SER A 3 -0.49 -22.72 -11.00
C SER A 3 0.91 -22.53 -10.41
N LYS A 4 1.93 -22.50 -11.25
CA LYS A 4 3.31 -22.22 -10.83
C LYS A 4 3.40 -20.84 -10.14
N ILE A 5 2.58 -19.89 -10.60
CA ILE A 5 2.46 -18.55 -10.03
C ILE A 5 1.83 -18.62 -8.64
N ASP A 6 0.74 -19.39 -8.43
CA ASP A 6 0.10 -19.55 -7.12
C ASP A 6 1.07 -20.18 -6.10
N THR A 7 1.85 -21.17 -6.54
CA THR A 7 2.90 -21.77 -5.70
C THR A 7 3.96 -20.74 -5.30
N ALA A 8 4.38 -19.87 -6.23
CA ALA A 8 5.37 -18.85 -5.96
C ALA A 8 4.81 -17.74 -5.05
N TRP A 9 3.53 -17.37 -5.18
CA TRP A 9 2.84 -16.49 -4.24
C TRP A 9 2.82 -17.06 -2.82
N ASN A 10 2.48 -18.34 -2.67
CA ASN A 10 2.49 -18.99 -1.36
C ASN A 10 3.90 -18.97 -0.73
N LEU A 11 4.95 -19.26 -1.51
CA LEU A 11 6.33 -19.16 -1.04
C LEU A 11 6.70 -17.73 -0.64
N PHE A 12 6.25 -16.72 -1.39
CA PHE A 12 6.46 -15.31 -1.04
C PHE A 12 5.81 -14.97 0.30
N LEU A 13 4.54 -15.35 0.50
CA LEU A 13 3.81 -15.12 1.75
C LEU A 13 4.42 -15.87 2.95
N GLU A 14 5.08 -16.99 2.71
CA GLU A 14 5.87 -17.70 3.73
C GLU A 14 7.24 -17.07 3.99
N GLY A 15 7.60 -15.95 3.36
CA GLY A 15 8.90 -15.30 3.47
C GLY A 15 10.04 -15.99 2.72
N LYS A 16 9.73 -17.00 1.89
CA LYS A 16 10.70 -17.77 1.10
C LYS A 16 11.01 -17.08 -0.24
N ILE A 17 11.45 -15.82 -0.18
CA ILE A 17 11.63 -14.93 -1.33
C ILE A 17 12.48 -15.56 -2.43
N SER A 18 13.67 -16.11 -2.06
CA SER A 18 14.59 -16.71 -3.02
C SER A 18 14.04 -17.95 -3.71
N GLU A 19 13.20 -18.75 -3.03
CA GLU A 19 12.55 -19.93 -3.61
C GLU A 19 11.43 -19.52 -4.56
N ALA A 20 10.61 -18.55 -4.17
CA ALA A 20 9.56 -17.98 -5.00
C ALA A 20 10.14 -17.41 -6.30
N LYS A 21 11.18 -16.58 -6.20
CA LYS A 21 11.85 -15.97 -7.36
C LYS A 21 12.41 -17.03 -8.31
N LYS A 22 13.14 -18.01 -7.79
CA LYS A 22 13.74 -19.08 -8.58
C LYS A 22 12.72 -19.93 -9.33
N LEU A 23 11.50 -20.05 -8.78
CA LEU A 23 10.44 -20.79 -9.40
C LEU A 23 9.91 -20.14 -10.68
N VAL A 24 9.86 -18.81 -10.74
CA VAL A 24 9.21 -18.07 -11.83
C VAL A 24 10.18 -17.30 -12.75
N GLU A 25 11.39 -16.98 -12.29
CA GLU A 25 12.35 -16.15 -13.05
C GLU A 25 12.74 -16.72 -14.41
N GLN A 26 12.76 -18.06 -14.54
CA GLN A 26 13.13 -18.71 -15.81
C GLN A 26 12.08 -18.52 -16.91
N ASP A 27 10.82 -18.32 -16.51
CA ASP A 27 9.69 -18.12 -17.44
C ASP A 27 9.35 -16.63 -17.58
N PHE A 28 10.01 -15.78 -16.79
CA PHE A 28 9.76 -14.35 -16.78
C PHE A 28 10.65 -13.61 -17.77
N SER A 29 10.02 -12.83 -18.64
CA SER A 29 10.68 -11.81 -19.44
C SER A 29 9.82 -10.56 -19.40
N ILE A 30 10.35 -9.49 -18.84
CA ILE A 30 9.59 -8.25 -18.70
C ILE A 30 9.08 -7.72 -20.04
N ASP A 31 9.85 -7.86 -21.12
CA ASP A 31 9.46 -7.34 -22.44
C ASP A 31 8.24 -8.05 -23.04
N THR A 32 8.05 -9.32 -22.72
CA THR A 32 7.00 -10.16 -23.32
C THR A 32 5.90 -10.56 -22.34
N CYS A 33 6.11 -10.35 -21.04
CA CYS A 33 5.11 -10.72 -20.04
C CYS A 33 3.85 -9.85 -20.17
N THR A 34 2.70 -10.49 -20.23
CA THR A 34 1.36 -9.86 -20.24
C THR A 34 0.46 -10.38 -19.12
N ASP A 35 1.00 -11.18 -18.22
CA ASP A 35 0.31 -11.72 -17.06
C ASP A 35 0.48 -10.77 -15.87
N PHE A 36 -0.61 -10.13 -15.44
CA PHE A 36 -0.60 -9.18 -14.34
C PHE A 36 -0.21 -9.82 -13.01
N SER A 37 -0.63 -11.06 -12.74
CA SER A 37 -0.27 -11.77 -11.51
C SER A 37 1.24 -12.03 -11.44
N LEU A 38 1.85 -12.42 -12.56
CA LEU A 38 3.29 -12.66 -12.63
C LEU A 38 4.09 -11.34 -12.54
N LEU A 39 3.64 -10.27 -13.21
CA LEU A 39 4.26 -8.95 -13.11
C LEU A 39 4.22 -8.45 -11.66
N ASN A 40 3.07 -8.58 -11.01
CA ASN A 40 2.88 -8.16 -9.62
C ASN A 40 3.80 -8.96 -8.68
N LEU A 41 3.80 -10.29 -8.80
CA LEU A 41 4.69 -11.14 -8.00
C LEU A 41 6.17 -10.77 -8.17
N MET A 42 6.61 -10.58 -9.42
CA MET A 42 8.00 -10.18 -9.68
C MET A 42 8.32 -8.80 -9.09
N GLY A 43 7.36 -7.87 -9.14
CA GLY A 43 7.48 -6.57 -8.48
C GLY A 43 7.71 -6.71 -6.98
N TYR A 44 6.88 -7.49 -6.28
CA TYR A 44 7.04 -7.75 -4.84
C TYR A 44 8.34 -8.48 -4.48
N LEU A 45 8.76 -9.47 -5.29
CA LEU A 45 10.02 -10.18 -5.08
C LEU A 45 11.23 -9.23 -5.17
N LEU A 46 11.22 -8.32 -6.15
CA LEU A 46 12.28 -7.33 -6.31
C LEU A 46 12.23 -6.24 -5.22
N LEU A 47 11.02 -5.86 -4.77
CA LEU A 47 10.86 -4.92 -3.66
C LEU A 47 11.42 -5.50 -2.36
N ALA A 48 11.17 -6.79 -2.07
CA ALA A 48 11.73 -7.48 -0.91
C ALA A 48 13.26 -7.54 -0.94
N GLU A 49 13.86 -7.56 -2.13
CA GLU A 49 15.31 -7.48 -2.33
C GLU A 49 15.84 -6.03 -2.40
N LYS A 50 14.95 -5.02 -2.29
CA LYS A 50 15.25 -3.58 -2.42
C LYS A 50 15.83 -3.20 -3.78
N GLU A 51 15.49 -3.97 -4.82
CA GLU A 51 15.87 -3.68 -6.21
C GLU A 51 14.93 -2.65 -6.84
N TYR A 52 14.86 -1.46 -6.27
CA TYR A 52 13.90 -0.41 -6.62
C TYR A 52 13.85 -0.05 -8.10
N VAL A 53 15.02 0.01 -8.79
CA VAL A 53 15.06 0.36 -10.21
C VAL A 53 14.33 -0.68 -11.07
N SER A 54 14.61 -1.95 -10.83
CA SER A 54 13.96 -3.06 -11.54
C SER A 54 12.48 -3.14 -11.21
N CYS A 55 12.13 -2.92 -9.94
CA CYS A 55 10.76 -2.89 -9.45
C CYS A 55 9.94 -1.77 -10.10
N THR A 56 10.48 -0.54 -10.15
CA THR A 56 9.87 0.60 -10.86
C THR A 56 9.57 0.26 -12.32
N TYR A 57 10.54 -0.33 -13.04
CA TYR A 57 10.35 -0.70 -14.44
C TYR A 57 9.24 -1.74 -14.64
N ILE A 58 9.09 -2.70 -13.72
CA ILE A 58 8.00 -3.68 -13.76
C ILE A 58 6.63 -2.99 -13.61
N PHE A 59 6.47 -2.10 -12.62
CA PHE A 59 5.18 -1.46 -12.41
C PHE A 59 4.85 -0.39 -13.45
N GLU A 60 5.85 0.29 -14.05
CA GLU A 60 5.63 1.12 -15.24
C GLU A 60 5.08 0.30 -16.41
N LYS A 61 5.64 -0.90 -16.65
CA LYS A 61 5.09 -1.82 -17.65
C LYS A 61 3.70 -2.34 -17.29
N TYR A 62 3.46 -2.65 -16.03
CA TYR A 62 2.15 -3.09 -15.53
C TYR A 62 1.07 -2.04 -15.84
N ILE A 63 1.35 -0.77 -15.51
CA ILE A 63 0.44 0.35 -15.79
C ILE A 63 0.22 0.51 -17.29
N LEU A 64 1.28 0.50 -18.09
CA LEU A 64 1.17 0.62 -19.55
C LEU A 64 0.31 -0.51 -20.15
N LEU A 65 0.49 -1.75 -19.68
CA LEU A 65 -0.31 -2.89 -20.13
C LEU A 65 -1.78 -2.73 -19.73
N ALA A 66 -2.05 -2.27 -18.51
CA ALA A 66 -3.42 -2.00 -18.04
C ALA A 66 -4.10 -0.93 -18.90
N GLN A 67 -3.40 0.17 -19.20
CA GLN A 67 -3.89 1.25 -20.07
C GLN A 67 -4.18 0.76 -21.49
N GLN A 68 -3.30 -0.06 -22.07
CA GLN A 68 -3.51 -0.64 -23.40
C GLN A 68 -4.74 -1.57 -23.46
N ASN A 69 -5.07 -2.22 -22.36
CA ASN A 69 -6.22 -3.11 -22.24
C ASN A 69 -7.48 -2.39 -21.75
N GLU A 70 -7.42 -1.09 -21.48
CA GLU A 70 -8.50 -0.30 -20.84
C GLU A 70 -8.93 -0.90 -19.48
N ASP A 71 -8.02 -1.60 -18.80
CA ASP A 71 -8.22 -2.32 -17.54
C ASP A 71 -7.97 -1.38 -16.35
N LYS A 72 -9.04 -0.72 -15.89
CA LYS A 72 -8.96 0.26 -14.81
C LYS A 72 -8.67 -0.36 -13.45
N GLU A 73 -9.04 -1.63 -13.23
CA GLU A 73 -8.71 -2.38 -12.03
C GLU A 73 -7.19 -2.57 -11.90
N ASN A 74 -6.54 -3.04 -12.96
CA ASN A 74 -5.10 -3.20 -12.95
C ASN A 74 -4.36 -1.85 -13.05
N GLU A 75 -4.92 -0.84 -13.72
CA GLU A 75 -4.30 0.48 -13.80
C GLU A 75 -4.15 1.14 -12.43
N HIS A 76 -5.23 1.15 -11.59
CA HIS A 76 -5.15 1.71 -10.25
C HIS A 76 -4.18 0.90 -9.37
N ILE A 77 -4.20 -0.45 -9.44
CA ILE A 77 -3.26 -1.30 -8.69
C ILE A 77 -1.81 -0.94 -9.06
N GLY A 78 -1.51 -0.82 -10.34
CA GLY A 78 -0.16 -0.47 -10.80
C GLY A 78 0.31 0.90 -10.32
N LEU A 79 -0.55 1.92 -10.36
CA LEU A 79 -0.26 3.26 -9.85
C LEU A 79 0.00 3.23 -8.34
N HIS A 80 -0.82 2.52 -7.59
CA HIS A 80 -0.65 2.33 -6.15
C HIS A 80 0.72 1.72 -5.83
N GLN A 81 1.04 0.59 -6.45
CA GLN A 81 2.31 -0.11 -6.20
C GLN A 81 3.53 0.74 -6.57
N LEU A 82 3.46 1.48 -7.67
CA LEU A 82 4.53 2.38 -8.08
C LEU A 82 4.70 3.54 -7.09
N ALA A 83 3.58 4.07 -6.56
CA ALA A 83 3.60 5.09 -5.52
C ALA A 83 4.30 4.59 -4.24
N MET A 84 4.00 3.35 -3.81
CA MET A 84 4.63 2.73 -2.63
C MET A 84 6.15 2.59 -2.81
N ILE A 85 6.62 2.24 -4.01
CA ILE A 85 8.05 2.17 -4.30
C ILE A 85 8.71 3.55 -4.15
N TYR A 86 8.11 4.61 -4.68
CA TYR A 86 8.65 5.97 -4.52
C TYR A 86 8.57 6.46 -3.07
N ARG A 87 7.50 6.10 -2.34
CA ARG A 87 7.37 6.37 -0.91
C ARG A 87 8.52 5.73 -0.13
N ASP A 88 8.82 4.46 -0.38
CA ASP A 88 9.90 3.72 0.30
C ASP A 88 11.30 4.25 -0.05
N GLN A 89 11.45 4.86 -1.23
CA GLN A 89 12.66 5.58 -1.62
C GLN A 89 12.76 6.99 -1.02
N GLY A 90 11.71 7.49 -0.35
CA GLY A 90 11.61 8.85 0.18
C GLY A 90 11.29 9.92 -0.88
N ASP A 91 10.95 9.52 -2.13
CA ASP A 91 10.49 10.46 -3.17
C ASP A 91 8.98 10.72 -3.01
N PHE A 92 8.63 11.37 -1.90
CA PHE A 92 7.24 11.63 -1.53
C PHE A 92 6.48 12.48 -2.54
N HIS A 93 7.15 13.34 -3.29
CA HIS A 93 6.49 14.13 -4.34
C HIS A 93 6.03 13.27 -5.52
N LYS A 94 6.83 12.30 -5.95
CA LYS A 94 6.40 11.37 -7.00
C LYS A 94 5.34 10.41 -6.48
N ALA A 95 5.49 9.90 -5.27
CA ALA A 95 4.47 9.07 -4.64
C ALA A 95 3.12 9.78 -4.61
N LEU A 96 3.08 11.03 -4.11
CA LEU A 96 1.85 11.80 -4.03
C LEU A 96 1.18 11.97 -5.39
N LYS A 97 1.95 12.31 -6.43
CA LYS A 97 1.39 12.47 -7.77
C LYS A 97 0.74 11.19 -8.30
N LEU A 98 1.36 10.03 -8.06
CA LEU A 98 0.80 8.74 -8.50
C LEU A 98 -0.47 8.38 -7.75
N ILE A 99 -0.53 8.69 -6.44
CA ILE A 99 -1.72 8.46 -5.61
C ILE A 99 -2.87 9.39 -6.04
N GLU A 100 -2.59 10.64 -6.42
CA GLU A 100 -3.58 11.57 -6.98
C GLU A 100 -4.07 11.13 -8.38
N ASP A 101 -3.23 10.47 -9.16
CA ASP A 101 -3.64 9.89 -10.45
C ASP A 101 -4.45 8.59 -10.24
N GLU A 102 -4.14 7.78 -9.22
CA GLU A 102 -4.93 6.64 -8.77
C GLU A 102 -6.32 7.08 -8.27
N GLU A 103 -6.40 8.15 -7.45
CA GLU A 103 -7.65 8.69 -6.92
C GLU A 103 -8.67 8.98 -8.04
N LYS A 104 -8.24 9.60 -9.13
CA LYS A 104 -9.12 9.91 -10.28
C LYS A 104 -9.74 8.65 -10.87
N ILE A 105 -8.95 7.56 -10.96
CA ILE A 105 -9.44 6.27 -11.45
C ILE A 105 -10.44 5.68 -10.47
N VAL A 106 -10.13 5.73 -9.17
CA VAL A 106 -10.99 5.20 -8.11
C VAL A 106 -12.32 5.97 -8.07
N GLU A 107 -12.28 7.30 -8.14
CA GLU A 107 -13.50 8.13 -8.15
C GLU A 107 -14.37 7.90 -9.39
N GLU A 108 -13.76 7.78 -10.57
CA GLU A 108 -14.50 7.66 -11.83
C GLU A 108 -15.05 6.24 -12.05
N HIS A 109 -14.27 5.21 -11.73
CA HIS A 109 -14.58 3.83 -12.09
C HIS A 109 -15.05 2.97 -10.92
N PHE A 110 -14.72 3.35 -9.68
CA PHE A 110 -15.07 2.59 -8.46
C PHE A 110 -15.74 3.47 -7.38
N PRO A 111 -16.74 4.29 -7.75
CA PRO A 111 -17.32 5.33 -6.85
C PRO A 111 -17.97 4.76 -5.57
N ASN A 112 -18.31 3.48 -5.56
CA ASN A 112 -18.93 2.79 -4.42
C ASN A 112 -17.99 1.83 -3.67
N ASP A 113 -16.71 1.79 -4.04
CA ASP A 113 -15.71 0.96 -3.39
C ASP A 113 -15.04 1.74 -2.25
N ASN A 114 -15.62 1.64 -1.06
CA ASN A 114 -15.12 2.35 0.11
C ASN A 114 -13.73 1.86 0.55
N LEU A 115 -13.37 0.60 0.29
CA LEU A 115 -12.05 0.10 0.63
C LEU A 115 -10.97 0.72 -0.24
N LYS A 116 -11.17 0.78 -1.57
CA LYS A 116 -10.22 1.45 -2.48
C LYS A 116 -10.04 2.92 -2.11
N LYS A 117 -11.13 3.62 -1.78
CA LYS A 117 -11.07 5.02 -1.32
C LYS A 117 -10.32 5.16 0.00
N ALA A 118 -10.60 4.29 0.98
CA ALA A 118 -9.93 4.31 2.27
C ALA A 118 -8.42 4.13 2.12
N VAL A 119 -7.99 3.14 1.33
CA VAL A 119 -6.58 2.87 1.08
C VAL A 119 -5.91 4.04 0.36
N ASN A 120 -6.52 4.61 -0.69
CA ASN A 120 -5.98 5.76 -1.39
C ASN A 120 -5.86 6.98 -0.45
N ASN A 121 -6.90 7.29 0.34
CA ASN A 121 -6.87 8.39 1.30
C ASN A 121 -5.84 8.18 2.41
N TYR A 122 -5.64 6.94 2.87
CA TYR A 122 -4.57 6.62 3.80
C TYR A 122 -3.20 7.02 3.24
N GLU A 123 -2.90 6.61 2.02
CA GLU A 123 -1.61 6.93 1.39
C GLU A 123 -1.47 8.43 1.11
N GLN A 124 -2.55 9.10 0.71
CA GLN A 124 -2.56 10.56 0.57
C GLN A 124 -2.25 11.26 1.90
N GLY A 125 -2.86 10.79 2.99
CA GLY A 125 -2.60 11.30 4.34
C GLY A 125 -1.17 11.03 4.78
N TYR A 126 -0.69 9.80 4.61
CA TYR A 126 0.66 9.39 5.01
C TYR A 126 1.76 10.17 4.26
N VAL A 127 1.64 10.28 2.95
CA VAL A 127 2.66 11.00 2.14
C VAL A 127 2.67 12.50 2.49
N ARG A 128 1.51 13.13 2.72
CA ARG A 128 1.43 14.52 3.17
C ARG A 128 2.02 14.71 4.57
N PHE A 129 1.81 13.75 5.45
CA PHE A 129 2.46 13.72 6.77
C PHE A 129 4.00 13.71 6.63
N LYS A 130 4.55 12.85 5.78
CA LYS A 130 6.00 12.79 5.51
C LYS A 130 6.53 14.07 4.83
N LEU A 131 5.69 14.81 4.12
CA LEU A 131 5.99 16.13 3.57
C LEU A 131 5.79 17.27 4.59
N ASN A 132 5.46 16.96 5.84
CA ASN A 132 5.15 17.91 6.92
C ASN A 132 3.92 18.82 6.65
N ASN A 133 2.98 18.33 5.85
CA ASN A 133 1.71 18.99 5.52
C ASN A 133 0.61 18.47 6.47
N LEU A 134 0.72 18.79 7.76
CA LEU A 134 -0.06 18.14 8.83
C LEU A 134 -1.57 18.36 8.70
N ASP A 135 -2.03 19.54 8.29
CA ASP A 135 -3.46 19.85 8.15
C ASP A 135 -4.11 19.01 7.04
N GLU A 136 -3.47 18.91 5.88
CA GLU A 136 -3.95 18.06 4.78
C GLU A 136 -3.82 16.59 5.13
N ALA A 137 -2.73 16.18 5.78
CA ALA A 137 -2.53 14.82 6.24
C ALA A 137 -3.67 14.37 7.17
N LEU A 138 -4.04 15.22 8.14
CA LEU A 138 -5.15 14.97 9.05
C LEU A 138 -6.48 14.85 8.30
N THR A 139 -6.71 15.70 7.29
CA THR A 139 -7.92 15.66 6.47
C THR A 139 -8.05 14.31 5.74
N PHE A 140 -7.02 13.91 5.01
CA PHE A 140 -7.04 12.65 4.26
C PHE A 140 -7.07 11.42 5.16
N MET A 141 -6.38 11.44 6.30
CA MET A 141 -6.39 10.32 7.24
C MET A 141 -7.76 10.14 7.91
N ASN A 142 -8.49 11.23 8.19
CA ASN A 142 -9.88 11.16 8.67
C ASN A 142 -10.82 10.62 7.60
N LEU A 143 -10.66 11.02 6.32
CA LEU A 143 -11.42 10.44 5.22
C LEU A 143 -11.16 8.95 5.06
N SER A 144 -9.90 8.53 5.20
CA SER A 144 -9.53 7.12 5.22
C SER A 144 -10.27 6.34 6.32
N LEU A 145 -10.27 6.87 7.55
CA LEU A 145 -10.96 6.24 8.67
C LEU A 145 -12.48 6.18 8.42
N GLU A 146 -13.10 7.28 7.99
CA GLU A 146 -14.53 7.32 7.69
C GLU A 146 -14.92 6.23 6.69
N GLN A 147 -14.16 6.10 5.60
CA GLN A 147 -14.44 5.13 4.55
C GLN A 147 -14.12 3.70 4.95
N SER A 148 -13.07 3.47 5.74
CA SER A 148 -12.75 2.13 6.24
C SER A 148 -13.80 1.61 7.22
N LEU A 149 -14.42 2.48 8.00
CA LEU A 149 -15.54 2.12 8.91
C LEU A 149 -16.80 1.66 8.16
N GLU A 150 -16.95 2.02 6.88
CA GLU A 150 -18.03 1.53 6.01
C GLU A 150 -17.69 0.16 5.37
N THR A 151 -16.59 -0.47 5.79
CA THR A 151 -16.14 -1.78 5.31
C THR A 151 -15.93 -2.75 6.46
N ASP A 152 -15.81 -4.04 6.16
CA ASP A 152 -15.44 -5.07 7.14
C ASP A 152 -13.90 -5.24 7.28
N ASP A 153 -13.10 -4.36 6.64
CA ASP A 153 -11.65 -4.44 6.66
C ASP A 153 -11.06 -3.81 7.91
N VAL A 154 -10.86 -4.66 8.93
CA VAL A 154 -10.32 -4.26 10.23
C VAL A 154 -8.88 -3.72 10.13
N ILE A 155 -8.08 -4.23 9.18
CA ILE A 155 -6.70 -3.78 8.99
C ILE A 155 -6.66 -2.36 8.45
N SER A 156 -7.50 -2.02 7.49
CA SER A 156 -7.61 -0.65 6.97
C SER A 156 -8.03 0.35 8.05
N GLN A 157 -8.98 -0.04 8.93
CA GLN A 157 -9.37 0.76 10.10
C GLN A 157 -8.18 0.96 11.06
N ALA A 158 -7.46 -0.11 11.38
CA ALA A 158 -6.29 -0.06 12.26
C ALA A 158 -5.18 0.85 11.69
N CYS A 159 -4.88 0.74 10.40
CA CYS A 159 -3.91 1.60 9.71
C CYS A 159 -4.31 3.08 9.79
N SER A 160 -5.60 3.40 9.54
CA SER A 160 -6.09 4.78 9.63
C SER A 160 -5.95 5.34 11.04
N HIS A 161 -6.26 4.54 12.07
CA HIS A 161 -6.03 4.94 13.45
C HIS A 161 -4.54 5.11 13.77
N ARG A 162 -3.65 4.23 13.31
CA ARG A 162 -2.20 4.40 13.47
C ARG A 162 -1.74 5.73 12.84
N GLY A 163 -2.13 5.99 11.59
CA GLY A 163 -1.77 7.24 10.91
C GLY A 163 -2.25 8.50 11.64
N LEU A 164 -3.48 8.49 12.19
CA LEU A 164 -3.98 9.59 13.03
C LEU A 164 -3.16 9.73 14.31
N GLY A 165 -2.75 8.63 14.94
CA GLY A 165 -1.89 8.64 16.11
C GLY A 165 -0.54 9.31 15.82
N GLU A 166 0.09 9.00 14.69
CA GLU A 166 1.35 9.62 14.24
C GLU A 166 1.17 11.13 13.98
N ILE A 167 0.10 11.53 13.29
CA ILE A 167 -0.16 12.94 12.98
C ILE A 167 -0.43 13.73 14.26
N TYR A 168 -1.25 13.23 15.19
CA TYR A 168 -1.52 13.90 16.46
C TYR A 168 -0.27 13.96 17.35
N SER A 169 0.61 12.96 17.30
CA SER A 169 1.91 13.02 17.97
C SER A 169 2.76 14.19 17.42
N ALA A 170 2.81 14.35 16.10
CA ALA A 170 3.52 15.46 15.47
C ALA A 170 2.89 16.84 15.76
N LEU A 171 1.59 16.89 16.03
CA LEU A 171 0.86 18.08 16.48
C LEU A 171 0.98 18.33 17.99
N GLU A 172 1.76 17.52 18.71
CA GLU A 172 1.94 17.56 20.18
C GLU A 172 0.63 17.32 20.97
N ASP A 173 -0.41 16.75 20.35
CA ASP A 173 -1.64 16.33 21.02
C ASP A 173 -1.50 14.88 21.50
N THR A 174 -0.84 14.72 22.64
CA THR A 174 -0.56 13.42 23.24
C THR A 174 -1.82 12.64 23.63
N GLU A 175 -2.93 13.32 23.98
CA GLU A 175 -4.17 12.67 24.39
C GLU A 175 -4.84 12.00 23.17
N LEU A 176 -4.99 12.71 22.06
CA LEU A 176 -5.55 12.17 20.84
C LEU A 176 -4.60 11.12 20.21
N SER A 177 -3.29 11.37 20.20
CA SER A 177 -2.31 10.40 19.74
C SER A 177 -2.45 9.05 20.43
N ASN A 178 -2.42 9.04 21.78
CA ASN A 178 -2.57 7.81 22.57
C ASN A 178 -3.93 7.13 22.35
N THR A 179 -4.99 7.91 22.19
CA THR A 179 -6.32 7.37 21.92
C THR A 179 -6.33 6.60 20.60
N HIS A 180 -5.77 7.17 19.53
CA HIS A 180 -5.73 6.55 18.23
C HIS A 180 -4.77 5.35 18.19
N PHE A 181 -3.59 5.43 18.78
CA PHE A 181 -2.69 4.28 18.89
C PHE A 181 -3.33 3.10 19.62
N LYS A 182 -4.03 3.36 20.72
CA LYS A 182 -4.74 2.31 21.45
C LYS A 182 -5.80 1.62 20.58
N GLN A 183 -6.60 2.39 19.83
CA GLN A 183 -7.59 1.85 18.92
C GLN A 183 -6.97 1.01 17.82
N ALA A 184 -5.84 1.47 17.24
CA ALA A 184 -5.10 0.72 16.23
C ALA A 184 -4.59 -0.63 16.79
N ILE A 185 -4.00 -0.64 17.99
CA ILE A 185 -3.53 -1.86 18.65
C ILE A 185 -4.69 -2.85 18.86
N GLU A 186 -5.83 -2.41 19.42
CA GLU A 186 -6.99 -3.28 19.64
C GLU A 186 -7.51 -3.90 18.33
N LEU A 187 -7.51 -3.14 17.24
CA LEU A 187 -7.92 -3.63 15.91
C LEU A 187 -6.90 -4.61 15.32
N PHE A 188 -5.60 -4.29 15.37
CA PHE A 188 -4.55 -5.20 14.91
C PHE A 188 -4.53 -6.50 15.71
N GLU A 189 -4.71 -6.45 17.03
CA GLU A 189 -4.86 -7.65 17.87
C GLU A 189 -6.04 -8.52 17.41
N SER A 190 -7.18 -7.91 17.12
CA SER A 190 -8.37 -8.63 16.66
C SER A 190 -8.17 -9.29 15.29
N ALA A 191 -7.33 -8.70 14.44
CA ALA A 191 -6.96 -9.22 13.12
C ALA A 191 -5.80 -10.24 13.17
N GLY A 192 -5.09 -10.35 14.30
CA GLY A 192 -3.88 -11.18 14.43
C GLY A 192 -2.65 -10.58 13.75
N GLU A 193 -2.65 -9.26 13.51
CA GLU A 193 -1.58 -8.53 12.82
C GLU A 193 -0.59 -7.93 13.82
N PHE A 194 0.40 -8.73 14.21
CA PHE A 194 1.35 -8.36 15.27
C PHE A 194 2.46 -7.39 14.83
N GLU A 195 2.77 -7.31 13.53
CA GLU A 195 3.80 -6.36 13.05
C GLU A 195 3.31 -4.92 13.18
N GLY A 196 2.03 -4.64 12.87
CA GLY A 196 1.44 -3.32 13.07
C GLY A 196 1.45 -2.86 14.53
N ILE A 197 1.29 -3.79 15.48
CA ILE A 197 1.39 -3.50 16.92
C ILE A 197 2.81 -3.10 17.28
N LYS A 198 3.80 -3.87 16.83
CA LYS A 198 5.21 -3.61 17.09
C LYS A 198 5.65 -2.24 16.53
N GLU A 199 5.20 -1.89 15.32
CA GLU A 199 5.47 -0.56 14.75
C GLU A 199 4.93 0.56 15.65
N ILE A 200 3.72 0.43 16.20
CA ILE A 200 3.15 1.42 17.13
C ILE A 200 3.95 1.48 18.43
N GLU A 201 4.37 0.34 18.99
CA GLU A 201 5.18 0.31 20.21
C GLU A 201 6.54 1.00 20.00
N GLU A 202 7.15 0.87 18.83
CA GLU A 202 8.37 1.58 18.46
C GLU A 202 8.12 3.10 18.41
N LEU A 203 7.03 3.55 17.76
CA LEU A 203 6.65 4.96 17.67
C LEU A 203 6.36 5.62 19.03
N ILE A 204 5.78 4.89 19.99
CA ILE A 204 5.49 5.43 21.32
C ILE A 204 6.76 5.56 22.17
N ASN A 205 7.80 4.78 21.89
CA ASN A 205 9.05 4.76 22.67
C ASN A 205 10.13 5.72 22.12
N GLU A 206 9.92 6.34 20.96
CA GLU A 206 10.78 7.40 20.40
C GLU A 206 10.47 8.79 20.99
#